data_5a28eb2ead4c8bf2a30191fb99401066
#
_entry.id   5a28eb2ead4c8bf2a30191fb99401066
#
_cell.length_a   1.000
_cell.length_b   1.000
_cell.length_c   1.000
_cell.angle_alpha   90.00
_cell.angle_beta   90.00
_cell.angle_gamma   90.00
#
_symmetry.space_group_name_H-M   'P 1'
#
loop_
_entity.id
_entity.type
_entity.pdbx_description
1 polymer ?
#
loop_
_entity_poly.entity_id
_entity_poly.type
_entity_poly.pdbx_seq_one_letter_code
_entity_poly.pdbx_strand_id
1 'polypeptide(L)'
;SQFLNSDEAPDLMESNRGNGSAGVLSTMGLLTDLGDYVKQYGWGKKVTGANAAVAKYDENGIMDGDTWYGMTSYAEFQRVYYNKDLFAKYNIKIPTTYDEFVDACQKFVDAGVTPIAADAQEYGVMWLWWQLVSKNADSKFIDNWQLYRGDVDWNSKVLTNSVKTINEWLDKGFISRNATGMKAEDTTQAFIKGEYPIYQTGTWNQGRFVKQIKSFDWDAAVMPESNYAVGCAGNLLVIPEKSHHKDLSAKFIDYVLSDDVQNFLGNAGGIPVAADTSKITDAKSKAMIEEYDSYAKDGKLSYYPDYAASNLTDAVPAEFQELVNGTKKPADVLKNIHEKYDTGVEDMGVKNN
;
A
#
# COMPACT_ATOMS: atom_id res chain seq x y z
N SER A 1 -5.91 -20.17 -9.32
CA SER A 1 -7.14 -20.89 -8.87
C SER A 1 -7.07 -22.41 -9.15
N GLN A 2 -6.66 -22.86 -10.34
CA GLN A 2 -6.60 -24.31 -10.65
C GLN A 2 -5.71 -25.10 -9.67
N PHE A 3 -4.54 -24.57 -9.33
CA PHE A 3 -3.63 -25.19 -8.37
C PHE A 3 -4.25 -25.32 -6.96
N LEU A 4 -4.96 -24.30 -6.49
CA LEU A 4 -5.62 -24.32 -5.19
C LEU A 4 -6.81 -25.30 -5.11
N ASN A 5 -7.37 -25.70 -6.24
CA ASN A 5 -8.45 -26.67 -6.33
C ASN A 5 -7.98 -28.11 -6.60
N SER A 6 -6.68 -28.35 -6.56
CA SER A 6 -6.07 -29.67 -6.76
C SER A 6 -5.69 -30.33 -5.42
N ASP A 7 -5.45 -31.62 -5.45
CA ASP A 7 -4.92 -32.38 -4.30
C ASP A 7 -3.46 -32.02 -3.97
N GLU A 8 -2.80 -31.23 -4.82
CA GLU A 8 -1.45 -30.71 -4.62
C GLU A 8 -1.46 -29.26 -4.07
N ALA A 9 -2.61 -28.74 -3.63
CA ALA A 9 -2.69 -27.43 -3.02
C ALA A 9 -1.74 -27.34 -1.81
N PRO A 10 -1.07 -26.19 -1.60
CA PRO A 10 -0.21 -26.02 -0.43
C PRO A 10 -1.03 -26.01 0.86
N ASP A 11 -0.43 -26.35 1.97
CA ASP A 11 -1.11 -26.31 3.27
C ASP A 11 -1.29 -24.91 3.80
N LEU A 12 -0.38 -24.00 3.43
CA LEU A 12 -0.40 -22.59 3.79
C LEU A 12 0.24 -21.79 2.66
N MET A 13 -0.29 -20.61 2.38
CA MET A 13 0.30 -19.70 1.41
C MET A 13 0.08 -18.24 1.76
N GLU A 14 0.89 -17.36 1.20
CA GLU A 14 0.59 -15.95 1.15
C GLU A 14 -0.38 -15.62 0.02
N SER A 15 -1.33 -14.77 0.29
CA SER A 15 -2.23 -14.18 -0.70
C SER A 15 -2.23 -12.66 -0.59
N ASN A 16 -2.30 -11.99 -1.73
CA ASN A 16 -2.66 -10.58 -1.72
C ASN A 16 -4.06 -10.42 -1.08
N ARG A 17 -4.24 -9.30 -0.42
CA ARG A 17 -5.52 -8.84 0.19
C ARG A 17 -6.30 -7.99 -0.82
N GLY A 18 -7.53 -7.72 -0.49
CA GLY A 18 -8.43 -6.92 -1.33
C GLY A 18 -9.51 -7.76 -2.00
N ASN A 19 -10.56 -7.08 -2.43
CA ASN A 19 -11.72 -7.70 -3.08
C ASN A 19 -11.28 -8.49 -4.33
N GLY A 20 -10.41 -7.88 -5.14
CA GLY A 20 -9.89 -8.48 -6.38
C GLY A 20 -8.89 -9.63 -6.20
N SER A 21 -8.47 -9.93 -4.99
CA SER A 21 -7.50 -10.99 -4.69
C SER A 21 -8.06 -12.03 -3.73
N ALA A 22 -7.84 -11.91 -2.43
CA ALA A 22 -8.35 -12.88 -1.45
C ALA A 22 -9.89 -12.94 -1.45
N GLY A 23 -10.57 -11.82 -1.75
CA GLY A 23 -12.02 -11.79 -1.91
C GLY A 23 -12.50 -12.72 -3.03
N VAL A 24 -11.89 -12.67 -4.20
CA VAL A 24 -12.22 -13.59 -5.31
C VAL A 24 -11.96 -15.03 -4.92
N LEU A 25 -10.84 -15.32 -4.24
CA LEU A 25 -10.54 -16.69 -3.80
C LEU A 25 -11.55 -17.20 -2.77
N SER A 26 -12.05 -16.32 -1.89
CA SER A 26 -13.07 -16.69 -0.91
C SER A 26 -14.41 -17.04 -1.56
N THR A 27 -14.88 -16.27 -2.53
CA THR A 27 -16.13 -16.54 -3.26
C THR A 27 -16.07 -17.83 -4.10
N MET A 28 -14.87 -18.20 -4.55
CA MET A 28 -14.64 -19.47 -5.25
C MET A 28 -14.59 -20.70 -4.33
N GLY A 29 -14.69 -20.51 -3.01
CA GLY A 29 -14.58 -21.59 -2.03
C GLY A 29 -13.18 -22.22 -1.95
N LEU A 30 -12.14 -21.46 -2.31
CA LEU A 30 -10.76 -21.95 -2.34
C LEU A 30 -10.01 -21.73 -1.03
N LEU A 31 -10.56 -20.93 -0.12
CA LEU A 31 -9.97 -20.59 1.17
C LEU A 31 -10.80 -21.16 2.33
N THR A 32 -10.12 -21.65 3.35
CA THR A 32 -10.73 -22.10 4.58
C THR A 32 -11.22 -20.92 5.43
N ASP A 33 -12.43 -21.02 5.97
CA ASP A 33 -12.90 -20.11 7.03
C ASP A 33 -12.07 -20.35 8.30
N LEU A 34 -11.38 -19.31 8.76
CA LEU A 34 -10.52 -19.35 9.93
C LEU A 34 -11.22 -18.98 11.24
N GLY A 35 -12.54 -18.74 11.22
CA GLY A 35 -13.28 -18.25 12.38
C GLY A 35 -13.11 -19.07 13.66
N ASP A 36 -13.05 -20.39 13.55
CA ASP A 36 -12.84 -21.27 14.70
C ASP A 36 -11.40 -21.18 15.24
N TYR A 37 -10.41 -21.08 14.36
CA TYR A 37 -9.01 -20.85 14.76
C TYR A 37 -8.82 -19.46 15.39
N VAL A 38 -9.48 -18.43 14.86
CA VAL A 38 -9.47 -17.08 15.45
C VAL A 38 -9.98 -17.09 16.87
N LYS A 39 -11.06 -17.84 17.15
CA LYS A 39 -11.60 -18.01 18.52
C LYS A 39 -10.65 -18.83 19.39
N GLN A 40 -10.14 -19.97 18.87
CA GLN A 40 -9.27 -20.89 19.60
C GLN A 40 -7.98 -20.21 20.07
N TYR A 41 -7.33 -19.44 19.19
CA TYR A 41 -6.05 -18.81 19.47
C TYR A 41 -6.16 -17.34 19.91
N GLY A 42 -7.33 -16.74 19.84
CA GLY A 42 -7.57 -15.35 20.24
C GLY A 42 -6.98 -14.31 19.28
N TRP A 43 -6.79 -14.66 18.01
CA TRP A 43 -6.15 -13.78 17.01
C TRP A 43 -6.91 -12.47 16.79
N GLY A 44 -8.23 -12.45 16.96
CA GLY A 44 -9.03 -11.24 16.83
C GLY A 44 -8.71 -10.14 17.86
N LYS A 45 -7.93 -10.45 18.91
CA LYS A 45 -7.41 -9.45 19.85
C LYS A 45 -6.08 -8.84 19.37
N LYS A 46 -5.37 -9.51 18.46
CA LYS A 46 -4.09 -9.10 17.91
C LYS A 46 -4.25 -8.38 16.58
N VAL A 47 -5.12 -8.89 15.71
CA VAL A 47 -5.40 -8.33 14.39
C VAL A 47 -6.75 -7.61 14.44
N THR A 48 -6.72 -6.28 14.44
CA THR A 48 -7.89 -5.41 14.65
C THR A 48 -7.97 -4.29 13.62
N GLY A 49 -9.07 -3.55 13.57
CA GLY A 49 -9.25 -2.37 12.72
C GLY A 49 -9.01 -2.67 11.24
N ALA A 50 -8.28 -1.80 10.55
CA ALA A 50 -7.97 -1.94 9.13
C ALA A 50 -7.19 -3.22 8.79
N ASN A 51 -6.39 -3.74 9.74
CA ASN A 51 -5.69 -5.02 9.57
C ASN A 51 -6.67 -6.20 9.56
N ALA A 52 -7.71 -6.16 10.36
CA ALA A 52 -8.78 -7.17 10.35
C ALA A 52 -9.68 -7.03 9.10
N ALA A 53 -9.97 -5.80 8.69
CA ALA A 53 -10.84 -5.52 7.55
C ALA A 53 -10.37 -6.22 6.27
N VAL A 54 -9.08 -6.22 5.99
CA VAL A 54 -8.51 -6.88 4.79
C VAL A 54 -8.36 -8.40 4.91
N ALA A 55 -8.57 -8.95 6.10
CA ALA A 55 -8.52 -10.40 6.38
C ALA A 55 -9.92 -11.04 6.42
N LYS A 56 -10.97 -10.21 6.43
CA LYS A 56 -12.37 -10.64 6.48
C LYS A 56 -13.12 -10.24 5.22
N TYR A 57 -13.95 -11.13 4.73
CA TYR A 57 -14.74 -10.92 3.52
C TYR A 57 -16.20 -11.31 3.75
N ASP A 58 -17.09 -10.67 3.00
CA ASP A 58 -18.50 -11.04 2.92
C ASP A 58 -18.73 -12.15 1.88
N GLU A 59 -19.99 -12.51 1.65
CA GLU A 59 -20.38 -13.53 0.68
C GLU A 59 -20.06 -13.18 -0.78
N ASN A 60 -19.87 -11.89 -1.07
CA ASN A 60 -19.50 -11.38 -2.39
C ASN A 60 -17.97 -11.17 -2.53
N GLY A 61 -17.19 -11.50 -1.50
CA GLY A 61 -15.74 -11.30 -1.48
C GLY A 61 -15.32 -9.85 -1.24
N ILE A 62 -16.17 -9.05 -0.62
CA ILE A 62 -15.87 -7.66 -0.27
C ILE A 62 -15.21 -7.61 1.11
N MET A 63 -14.12 -6.85 1.24
CA MET A 63 -13.41 -6.63 2.50
C MET A 63 -14.33 -6.07 3.59
N ASP A 64 -13.88 -6.19 4.84
CA ASP A 64 -14.61 -5.77 6.05
C ASP A 64 -15.92 -6.54 6.28
N GLY A 65 -16.00 -7.77 5.76
CA GLY A 65 -17.09 -8.71 6.02
C GLY A 65 -16.96 -9.40 7.38
N ASP A 66 -17.71 -10.47 7.56
CA ASP A 66 -17.80 -11.18 8.84
C ASP A 66 -16.92 -12.45 8.92
N THR A 67 -16.50 -13.01 7.78
CA THR A 67 -15.78 -14.28 7.70
C THR A 67 -14.29 -14.08 7.53
N TRP A 68 -13.48 -14.68 8.41
CA TRP A 68 -12.03 -14.65 8.34
C TRP A 68 -11.52 -15.66 7.31
N TYR A 69 -10.90 -15.18 6.22
CA TYR A 69 -10.29 -16.02 5.21
C TYR A 69 -8.76 -15.96 5.18
N GLY A 70 -8.18 -15.10 6.00
CA GLY A 70 -6.75 -14.99 6.15
C GLY A 70 -6.35 -14.38 7.48
N MET A 71 -5.04 -14.38 7.73
CA MET A 71 -4.47 -13.74 8.90
C MET A 71 -3.18 -13.02 8.50
N THR A 72 -2.99 -11.81 8.97
CA THR A 72 -1.77 -11.05 8.71
C THR A 72 -0.88 -11.03 9.94
N SER A 73 0.43 -11.11 9.74
CA SER A 73 1.42 -11.00 10.80
C SER A 73 2.16 -9.65 10.81
N TYR A 74 1.99 -8.86 9.75
CA TYR A 74 2.64 -7.56 9.58
C TYR A 74 1.72 -6.56 8.90
N ALA A 75 2.10 -5.30 8.97
CA ALA A 75 1.44 -4.22 8.26
C ALA A 75 2.43 -3.47 7.37
N GLU A 76 1.91 -2.66 6.48
CA GLU A 76 2.70 -1.85 5.57
C GLU A 76 1.95 -0.58 5.16
N PHE A 77 2.69 0.49 4.90
CA PHE A 77 2.13 1.73 4.38
C PHE A 77 3.17 2.50 3.57
N GLN A 78 2.71 3.44 2.76
CA GLN A 78 3.58 4.31 1.98
C GLN A 78 4.17 5.41 2.84
N ARG A 79 5.46 5.66 2.67
CA ARG A 79 6.15 6.81 3.27
C ARG A 79 6.96 7.54 2.21
N VAL A 80 7.19 8.80 2.43
CA VAL A 80 8.16 9.61 1.67
C VAL A 80 9.49 9.53 2.41
N TYR A 81 10.49 8.99 1.74
CA TYR A 81 11.87 8.89 2.23
C TYR A 81 12.68 10.07 1.70
N TYR A 82 13.41 10.74 2.58
CA TYR A 82 14.20 11.93 2.29
C TYR A 82 15.70 11.64 2.47
N ASN A 83 16.51 11.90 1.44
CA ASN A 83 17.96 11.89 1.55
C ASN A 83 18.42 13.21 2.18
N LYS A 84 18.65 13.20 3.51
CA LYS A 84 18.98 14.40 4.28
C LYS A 84 20.26 15.09 3.83
N ASP A 85 21.23 14.32 3.33
CA ASP A 85 22.50 14.87 2.85
C ASP A 85 22.32 15.67 1.56
N LEU A 86 21.43 15.21 0.64
CA LEU A 86 21.09 15.99 -0.55
C LEU A 86 20.30 17.25 -0.17
N PHE A 87 19.37 17.18 0.76
CA PHE A 87 18.67 18.36 1.26
C PHE A 87 19.64 19.37 1.87
N ALA A 88 20.57 18.93 2.71
CA ALA A 88 21.61 19.78 3.29
C ALA A 88 22.56 20.37 2.23
N LYS A 89 23.00 19.56 1.26
CA LYS A 89 23.88 19.99 0.16
C LYS A 89 23.30 21.15 -0.64
N TYR A 90 21.98 21.13 -0.88
CA TYR A 90 21.30 22.20 -1.64
C TYR A 90 20.67 23.27 -0.74
N ASN A 91 20.92 23.21 0.58
CA ASN A 91 20.38 24.15 1.57
C ASN A 91 18.83 24.21 1.53
N ILE A 92 18.21 23.05 1.37
CA ILE A 92 16.76 22.86 1.38
C ILE A 92 16.38 22.16 2.70
N LYS A 93 15.31 22.61 3.34
CA LYS A 93 14.80 21.97 4.56
C LYS A 93 13.94 20.76 4.22
N ILE A 94 13.98 19.75 5.07
CA ILE A 94 13.01 18.64 5.01
C ILE A 94 11.60 19.21 5.22
N PRO A 95 10.65 18.98 4.31
CA PRO A 95 9.33 19.57 4.37
C PRO A 95 8.48 19.00 5.52
N THR A 96 7.73 19.86 6.17
CA THR A 96 6.76 19.52 7.21
C THR A 96 5.32 19.83 6.80
N THR A 97 5.14 20.62 5.74
CA THR A 97 3.84 20.91 5.10
C THR A 97 3.88 20.49 3.62
N TYR A 98 2.72 20.36 3.01
CA TYR A 98 2.63 20.01 1.59
C TYR A 98 3.19 21.13 0.70
N ASP A 99 2.96 22.39 1.06
CA ASP A 99 3.51 23.52 0.31
C ASP A 99 5.04 23.54 0.38
N GLU A 100 5.63 23.25 1.54
CA GLU A 100 7.08 23.08 1.68
C GLU A 100 7.62 21.90 0.86
N PHE A 101 6.85 20.82 0.71
CA PHE A 101 7.21 19.68 -0.14
C PHE A 101 7.29 20.11 -1.61
N VAL A 102 6.29 20.82 -2.10
CA VAL A 102 6.25 21.32 -3.49
C VAL A 102 7.39 22.34 -3.73
N ASP A 103 7.61 23.24 -2.78
CA ASP A 103 8.70 24.23 -2.84
C ASP A 103 10.09 23.56 -2.84
N ALA A 104 10.28 22.54 -2.01
CA ALA A 104 11.53 21.76 -2.02
C ALA A 104 11.77 21.07 -3.37
N CYS A 105 10.73 20.45 -3.96
CA CYS A 105 10.84 19.87 -5.30
C CYS A 105 11.22 20.91 -6.34
N GLN A 106 10.62 22.11 -6.32
CA GLN A 106 10.97 23.18 -7.27
C GLN A 106 12.42 23.63 -7.09
N LYS A 107 12.89 23.82 -5.85
CA LYS A 107 14.29 24.20 -5.59
C LYS A 107 15.30 23.17 -6.10
N PHE A 108 14.98 21.88 -5.99
CA PHE A 108 15.84 20.85 -6.60
C PHE A 108 15.87 20.93 -8.11
N VAL A 109 14.72 21.13 -8.76
CA VAL A 109 14.66 21.31 -10.21
C VAL A 109 15.45 22.55 -10.65
N ASP A 110 15.32 23.68 -9.95
CA ASP A 110 16.07 24.92 -10.22
C ASP A 110 17.59 24.70 -10.09
N ALA A 111 17.99 23.74 -9.25
CA ALA A 111 19.39 23.30 -9.09
C ALA A 111 19.81 22.20 -10.10
N GLY A 112 18.95 21.83 -11.05
CA GLY A 112 19.22 20.81 -12.06
C GLY A 112 19.09 19.37 -11.56
N VAL A 113 18.36 19.13 -10.46
CA VAL A 113 18.17 17.81 -9.85
C VAL A 113 16.70 17.40 -9.97
N THR A 114 16.44 16.21 -10.51
CA THR A 114 15.09 15.60 -10.45
C THR A 114 14.82 15.15 -9.02
N PRO A 115 13.81 15.73 -8.30
CA PRO A 115 13.67 15.48 -6.89
C PRO A 115 13.07 14.11 -6.54
N ILE A 116 12.10 13.62 -7.29
CA ILE A 116 11.31 12.44 -6.93
C ILE A 116 11.76 11.24 -7.76
N ALA A 117 12.28 10.22 -7.08
CA ALA A 117 12.48 8.91 -7.68
C ALA A 117 11.13 8.24 -7.96
N ALA A 118 10.88 7.81 -9.17
CA ALA A 118 9.65 7.14 -9.56
C ALA A 118 9.89 6.12 -10.68
N ASP A 119 9.12 5.06 -10.67
CA ASP A 119 8.95 4.10 -11.75
C ASP A 119 7.54 4.19 -12.33
N ALA A 120 7.40 3.90 -13.62
CA ALA A 120 6.12 3.86 -14.30
C ALA A 120 5.90 2.56 -15.10
N GLN A 121 6.85 1.62 -15.07
CA GLN A 121 6.61 0.26 -15.57
C GLN A 121 5.78 -0.57 -14.60
N GLU A 122 5.78 -0.18 -13.32
CA GLU A 122 5.07 -0.89 -12.27
C GLU A 122 4.17 0.09 -11.50
N TYR A 123 4.35 0.24 -10.20
CA TYR A 123 3.34 0.88 -9.33
C TYR A 123 3.71 2.29 -8.85
N GLY A 124 4.95 2.74 -9.05
CA GLY A 124 5.48 3.93 -8.36
C GLY A 124 4.66 5.20 -8.58
N VAL A 125 4.35 5.55 -9.84
CA VAL A 125 3.53 6.75 -10.14
C VAL A 125 2.08 6.56 -9.70
N MET A 126 1.52 5.34 -9.79
CA MET A 126 0.18 5.03 -9.26
C MET A 126 0.12 5.28 -7.75
N TRP A 127 1.14 4.88 -6.99
CA TRP A 127 1.17 5.12 -5.54
C TRP A 127 1.33 6.60 -5.19
N LEU A 128 2.12 7.37 -5.94
CA LEU A 128 2.19 8.83 -5.80
C LEU A 128 0.81 9.47 -6.02
N TRP A 129 0.11 9.05 -7.07
CA TRP A 129 -1.26 9.51 -7.33
C TRP A 129 -2.21 9.16 -6.18
N TRP A 130 -2.19 7.90 -5.71
CA TRP A 130 -3.10 7.46 -4.65
C TRP A 130 -2.77 8.13 -3.31
N GLN A 131 -1.50 8.48 -3.06
CA GLN A 131 -1.14 9.29 -1.91
C GLN A 131 -1.74 10.71 -2.00
N LEU A 132 -1.77 11.32 -3.18
CA LEU A 132 -2.42 12.61 -3.40
C LEU A 132 -3.95 12.53 -3.24
N VAL A 133 -4.56 11.43 -3.68
CA VAL A 133 -5.97 11.11 -3.41
C VAL A 133 -6.18 10.98 -1.91
N SER A 134 -5.41 10.16 -1.24
CA SER A 134 -5.51 9.87 0.20
C SER A 134 -5.25 11.09 1.09
N LYS A 135 -4.40 12.00 0.61
CA LYS A 135 -4.16 13.30 1.27
C LYS A 135 -5.44 14.11 1.42
N ASN A 136 -6.33 14.08 0.43
CA ASN A 136 -7.50 14.95 0.35
C ASN A 136 -8.83 14.19 0.49
N ALA A 137 -8.82 12.87 0.54
CA ALA A 137 -10.02 12.04 0.68
C ALA A 137 -10.64 12.15 2.08
N ASP A 138 -11.92 11.85 2.17
CA ASP A 138 -12.64 11.58 3.40
C ASP A 138 -12.99 10.09 3.53
N SER A 139 -13.55 9.69 4.66
CA SER A 139 -13.93 8.30 4.92
C SER A 139 -14.96 7.79 3.90
N LYS A 140 -15.91 8.64 3.52
CA LYS A 140 -16.93 8.28 2.54
C LYS A 140 -16.32 7.93 1.19
N PHE A 141 -15.34 8.72 0.73
CA PHE A 141 -14.64 8.43 -0.51
C PHE A 141 -13.91 7.08 -0.45
N ILE A 142 -13.17 6.82 0.65
CA ILE A 142 -12.44 5.56 0.82
C ILE A 142 -13.38 4.37 0.88
N ASP A 143 -14.48 4.48 1.65
CA ASP A 143 -15.49 3.43 1.77
C ASP A 143 -16.17 3.14 0.42
N ASN A 144 -16.51 4.18 -0.34
CA ASN A 144 -17.11 4.01 -1.67
C ASN A 144 -16.16 3.33 -2.65
N TRP A 145 -14.87 3.75 -2.66
CA TRP A 145 -13.88 3.16 -3.55
C TRP A 145 -13.58 1.70 -3.21
N GLN A 146 -13.35 1.41 -1.93
CA GLN A 146 -12.82 0.12 -1.48
C GLN A 146 -13.90 -0.91 -1.14
N LEU A 147 -15.02 -0.45 -0.59
CA LEU A 147 -16.05 -1.30 0.02
C LEU A 147 -17.42 -1.19 -0.68
N TYR A 148 -17.50 -0.40 -1.75
CA TYR A 148 -18.71 -0.18 -2.55
C TYR A 148 -19.93 0.27 -1.70
N ARG A 149 -19.68 1.09 -0.66
CA ARG A 149 -20.73 1.61 0.23
C ARG A 149 -21.55 2.74 -0.37
N GLY A 150 -21.21 3.17 -1.59
CA GLY A 150 -21.89 4.16 -2.41
C GLY A 150 -21.08 4.47 -3.65
N ASP A 151 -21.59 5.39 -4.49
CA ASP A 151 -20.95 5.76 -5.74
C ASP A 151 -19.66 6.55 -5.54
N VAL A 152 -18.66 6.30 -6.36
CA VAL A 152 -17.46 7.11 -6.47
C VAL A 152 -17.79 8.35 -7.30
N ASP A 153 -17.59 9.55 -6.74
CA ASP A 153 -17.69 10.79 -7.51
C ASP A 153 -16.43 11.02 -8.35
N TRP A 154 -16.48 10.55 -9.60
CA TRP A 154 -15.38 10.67 -10.56
C TRP A 154 -15.07 12.11 -10.99
N ASN A 155 -15.97 13.06 -10.74
CA ASN A 155 -15.78 14.50 -10.98
C ASN A 155 -15.26 15.23 -9.73
N SER A 156 -15.07 14.52 -8.62
CA SER A 156 -14.59 15.11 -7.39
C SER A 156 -13.23 15.81 -7.57
N LYS A 157 -13.01 16.87 -6.80
CA LYS A 157 -11.70 17.54 -6.78
C LYS A 157 -10.58 16.61 -6.26
N VAL A 158 -10.94 15.63 -5.44
CA VAL A 158 -9.99 14.62 -4.94
C VAL A 158 -9.34 13.87 -6.10
N LEU A 159 -10.13 13.34 -7.03
CA LEU A 159 -9.63 12.60 -8.20
C LEU A 159 -9.08 13.53 -9.29
N THR A 160 -9.83 14.55 -9.67
CA THR A 160 -9.43 15.40 -10.79
C THR A 160 -8.18 16.21 -10.52
N ASN A 161 -8.00 16.74 -9.29
CA ASN A 161 -6.79 17.48 -8.94
C ASN A 161 -5.59 16.54 -8.75
N SER A 162 -5.76 15.34 -8.17
CA SER A 162 -4.62 14.42 -7.95
C SER A 162 -3.96 14.00 -9.26
N VAL A 163 -4.74 13.64 -10.28
CA VAL A 163 -4.20 13.29 -11.60
C VAL A 163 -3.56 14.51 -12.29
N LYS A 164 -4.18 15.71 -12.19
CA LYS A 164 -3.59 16.94 -12.71
C LYS A 164 -2.25 17.25 -12.04
N THR A 165 -2.16 17.07 -10.72
CA THR A 165 -0.94 17.29 -9.96
C THR A 165 0.19 16.37 -10.43
N ILE A 166 -0.08 15.08 -10.69
CA ILE A 166 0.94 14.18 -11.27
C ILE A 166 1.44 14.72 -12.61
N ASN A 167 0.50 15.15 -13.49
CA ASN A 167 0.90 15.73 -14.77
C ASN A 167 1.72 17.02 -14.61
N GLU A 168 1.34 17.91 -13.70
CA GLU A 168 2.10 19.11 -13.38
C GLU A 168 3.51 18.79 -12.85
N TRP A 169 3.66 17.75 -12.05
CA TRP A 169 4.96 17.29 -11.56
C TRP A 169 5.85 16.75 -12.67
N LEU A 170 5.25 16.07 -13.65
CA LEU A 170 5.96 15.65 -14.87
C LEU A 170 6.41 16.86 -15.70
N ASP A 171 5.53 17.84 -15.91
CA ASP A 171 5.82 19.03 -16.73
C ASP A 171 6.84 19.95 -16.07
N LYS A 172 6.86 20.03 -14.73
CA LYS A 172 7.85 20.76 -13.94
C LYS A 172 9.18 20.02 -13.78
N GLY A 173 9.24 18.73 -14.14
CA GLY A 173 10.44 17.90 -13.95
C GLY A 173 10.63 17.40 -12.51
N PHE A 174 9.59 17.42 -11.67
CA PHE A 174 9.64 16.80 -10.35
C PHE A 174 9.76 15.28 -10.46
N ILE A 175 9.10 14.70 -11.46
CA ILE A 175 9.21 13.30 -11.87
C ILE A 175 9.78 13.28 -13.29
N SER A 176 10.79 12.46 -13.54
CA SER A 176 11.33 12.27 -14.88
C SER A 176 10.38 11.47 -15.76
N ARG A 177 10.16 11.89 -16.99
CA ARG A 177 9.45 11.08 -18.00
C ARG A 177 10.20 9.79 -18.38
N ASN A 178 11.51 9.69 -18.06
CA ASN A 178 12.28 8.45 -18.18
C ASN A 178 11.82 7.36 -17.20
N ALA A 179 10.97 7.68 -16.23
CA ALA A 179 10.33 6.72 -15.32
C ALA A 179 9.60 5.59 -16.07
N THR A 180 9.18 5.81 -17.31
CA THR A 180 8.59 4.76 -18.17
C THR A 180 9.54 3.59 -18.46
N GLY A 181 10.85 3.80 -18.38
CA GLY A 181 11.87 2.76 -18.52
C GLY A 181 12.29 2.10 -17.21
N MET A 182 11.76 2.52 -16.07
CA MET A 182 12.19 2.08 -14.74
C MET A 182 11.16 1.16 -14.10
N LYS A 183 11.66 0.13 -13.41
CA LYS A 183 10.91 -0.73 -12.50
C LYS A 183 11.12 -0.30 -11.04
N ALA A 184 10.27 -0.76 -10.13
CA ALA A 184 10.38 -0.45 -8.71
C ALA A 184 11.74 -0.81 -8.11
N GLU A 185 12.35 -1.92 -8.55
CA GLU A 185 13.69 -2.30 -8.10
C GLU A 185 14.77 -1.31 -8.57
N ASP A 186 14.70 -0.83 -9.81
CA ASP A 186 15.66 0.15 -10.35
C ASP A 186 15.60 1.45 -9.56
N THR A 187 14.38 1.92 -9.28
CA THR A 187 14.12 3.13 -8.48
C THR A 187 14.61 2.98 -7.04
N THR A 188 14.35 1.81 -6.43
CA THR A 188 14.82 1.50 -5.08
C THR A 188 16.35 1.51 -5.02
N GLN A 189 17.03 0.90 -5.99
CA GLN A 189 18.50 0.92 -6.06
C GLN A 189 19.06 2.30 -6.28
N ALA A 190 18.44 3.13 -7.14
CA ALA A 190 18.86 4.51 -7.38
C ALA A 190 18.76 5.34 -6.08
N PHE A 191 17.69 5.16 -5.29
CA PHE A 191 17.57 5.83 -3.99
C PHE A 191 18.63 5.34 -3.00
N ILE A 192 18.87 4.03 -2.88
CA ILE A 192 19.90 3.46 -1.99
C ILE A 192 21.30 4.02 -2.33
N LYS A 193 21.60 4.27 -3.61
CA LYS A 193 22.85 4.89 -4.06
C LYS A 193 22.92 6.40 -3.79
N GLY A 194 21.82 7.02 -3.35
CA GLY A 194 21.76 8.46 -3.07
C GLY A 194 21.56 9.33 -4.30
N GLU A 195 21.03 8.79 -5.40
CA GLU A 195 20.84 9.52 -6.66
C GLU A 195 19.65 10.50 -6.60
N TYR A 196 18.69 10.27 -5.71
CA TYR A 196 17.48 11.08 -5.56
C TYR A 196 17.30 11.65 -4.17
N PRO A 197 16.82 12.90 -4.05
CA PRO A 197 16.48 13.51 -2.75
C PRO A 197 15.26 12.88 -2.08
N ILE A 198 14.28 12.44 -2.87
CA ILE A 198 12.96 12.00 -2.39
C ILE A 198 12.58 10.69 -3.07
N TYR A 199 12.08 9.73 -2.29
CA TYR A 199 11.49 8.51 -2.80
C TYR A 199 10.24 8.15 -2.00
N GLN A 200 9.08 8.07 -2.65
CA GLN A 200 7.90 7.51 -2.01
C GLN A 200 7.80 6.02 -2.32
N THR A 201 7.82 5.21 -1.29
CA THR A 201 7.65 3.75 -1.40
C THR A 201 7.09 3.17 -0.10
N GLY A 202 6.72 1.91 -0.14
CA GLY A 202 6.21 1.22 1.03
C GLY A 202 7.28 0.79 2.02
N THR A 203 6.82 0.57 3.24
CA THR A 203 7.67 0.18 4.37
C THR A 203 8.28 -1.21 4.22
N TRP A 204 7.90 -2.01 3.22
CA TRP A 204 8.64 -3.22 2.84
C TRP A 204 10.09 -2.97 2.46
N ASN A 205 10.46 -1.73 2.09
CA ASN A 205 11.84 -1.32 1.84
C ASN A 205 12.56 -0.83 3.11
N GLN A 206 11.88 -0.58 4.22
CA GLN A 206 12.45 0.01 5.44
C GLN A 206 13.66 -0.78 5.97
N GLY A 207 13.50 -2.08 6.18
CA GLY A 207 14.58 -2.93 6.68
C GLY A 207 15.77 -2.98 5.73
N ARG A 208 15.49 -2.88 4.42
CA ARG A 208 16.51 -2.80 3.37
C ARG A 208 17.27 -1.47 3.43
N PHE A 209 16.59 -0.36 3.61
CA PHE A 209 17.21 0.96 3.75
C PHE A 209 18.07 1.05 5.01
N VAL A 210 17.56 0.59 6.16
CA VAL A 210 18.35 0.49 7.41
C VAL A 210 19.63 -0.33 7.20
N LYS A 211 19.55 -1.42 6.45
CA LYS A 211 20.68 -2.33 6.22
C LYS A 211 21.67 -1.83 5.17
N GLN A 212 21.18 -1.22 4.08
CA GLN A 212 21.98 -0.95 2.87
C GLN A 212 22.40 0.51 2.72
N ILE A 213 21.63 1.49 3.18
CA ILE A 213 22.03 2.90 3.08
C ILE A 213 23.04 3.20 4.18
N LYS A 214 24.31 3.38 3.76
CA LYS A 214 25.45 3.70 4.64
C LYS A 214 26.18 4.97 4.25
N SER A 215 25.87 5.52 3.06
CA SER A 215 26.58 6.65 2.46
C SER A 215 25.93 8.01 2.78
N PHE A 216 24.71 8.03 3.29
CA PHE A 216 24.00 9.26 3.67
C PHE A 216 22.99 8.99 4.81
N ASP A 217 22.61 10.05 5.51
CA ASP A 217 21.50 10.00 6.47
C ASP A 217 20.16 10.22 5.77
N TRP A 218 19.12 9.55 6.26
CA TRP A 218 17.77 9.62 5.71
C TRP A 218 16.73 9.62 6.81
N ASP A 219 15.57 10.15 6.48
CA ASP A 219 14.39 10.12 7.31
C ASP A 219 13.16 9.80 6.46
N ALA A 220 12.06 9.48 7.08
CA ALA A 220 10.82 9.18 6.36
C ALA A 220 9.60 9.54 7.19
N ALA A 221 8.55 9.96 6.49
CA ALA A 221 7.22 10.21 7.06
C ALA A 221 6.16 10.00 5.98
N VAL A 222 4.90 9.87 6.38
CA VAL A 222 3.77 10.01 5.45
C VAL A 222 3.85 11.40 4.79
N MET A 223 3.40 11.51 3.53
CA MET A 223 3.36 12.80 2.85
C MET A 223 2.67 13.85 3.74
N PRO A 224 3.28 15.03 3.93
CA PRO A 224 2.76 16.02 4.86
C PRO A 224 1.29 16.37 4.63
N GLU A 225 0.57 16.59 5.72
CA GLU A 225 -0.85 17.00 5.74
C GLU A 225 -1.80 15.99 5.05
N SER A 226 -1.44 14.70 5.07
CA SER A 226 -2.31 13.64 4.55
C SER A 226 -3.43 13.29 5.53
N ASN A 227 -4.67 13.28 5.04
CA ASN A 227 -5.82 12.82 5.81
C ASN A 227 -5.73 11.32 6.11
N TYR A 228 -5.23 10.55 5.13
CA TYR A 228 -5.04 9.10 5.20
C TYR A 228 -3.63 8.72 4.77
N ALA A 229 -3.07 7.70 5.41
CA ALA A 229 -1.90 7.00 4.91
C ALA A 229 -2.32 5.88 3.96
N VAL A 230 -1.61 5.74 2.86
CA VAL A 230 -1.80 4.62 1.91
C VAL A 230 -1.19 3.37 2.51
N GLY A 231 -2.02 2.39 2.84
CA GLY A 231 -1.54 1.14 3.43
C GLY A 231 -2.62 0.42 4.21
N CYS A 232 -2.25 -0.71 4.76
CA CYS A 232 -3.03 -1.57 5.66
C CYS A 232 -2.17 -2.74 6.16
N ALA A 233 -2.80 -3.87 6.48
CA ALA A 233 -2.08 -5.12 6.73
C ALA A 233 -1.23 -5.54 5.52
N GLY A 234 -0.19 -6.29 5.79
CA GLY A 234 0.59 -7.01 4.78
C GLY A 234 -0.18 -8.18 4.17
N ASN A 235 0.51 -8.99 3.37
CA ASN A 235 -0.11 -10.16 2.75
C ASN A 235 -0.74 -11.09 3.79
N LEU A 236 -1.81 -11.75 3.39
CA LEU A 236 -2.53 -12.68 4.24
C LEU A 236 -1.87 -14.06 4.18
N LEU A 237 -1.69 -14.67 5.33
CA LEU A 237 -1.49 -16.10 5.45
C LEU A 237 -2.89 -16.74 5.33
N VAL A 238 -3.09 -17.50 4.26
CA VAL A 238 -4.36 -18.18 3.98
C VAL A 238 -4.15 -19.69 3.96
N ILE A 239 -5.16 -20.42 4.42
CA ILE A 239 -5.18 -21.89 4.39
C ILE A 239 -6.08 -22.30 3.23
N PRO A 240 -5.56 -22.92 2.15
CA PRO A 240 -6.38 -23.44 1.08
C PRO A 240 -7.42 -24.43 1.60
N GLU A 241 -8.61 -24.44 0.99
CA GLU A 241 -9.68 -25.35 1.42
C GLU A 241 -9.28 -26.82 1.25
N LYS A 242 -8.42 -27.13 0.27
CA LYS A 242 -7.89 -28.46 0.01
C LYS A 242 -6.67 -28.86 0.88
N SER A 243 -6.24 -28.00 1.80
CA SER A 243 -5.12 -28.33 2.70
C SER A 243 -5.40 -29.58 3.51
N HIS A 244 -4.42 -30.48 3.58
CA HIS A 244 -4.46 -31.70 4.38
C HIS A 244 -3.98 -31.47 5.83
N HIS A 245 -3.36 -30.31 6.12
CA HIS A 245 -2.74 -29.99 7.41
C HIS A 245 -3.22 -28.65 7.99
N LYS A 246 -4.53 -28.37 7.93
CA LYS A 246 -5.13 -27.11 8.37
C LYS A 246 -4.75 -26.73 9.81
N ASP A 247 -4.79 -27.70 10.75
CA ASP A 247 -4.42 -27.48 12.15
C ASP A 247 -2.94 -27.10 12.32
N LEU A 248 -2.05 -27.71 11.53
CA LEU A 248 -0.63 -27.39 11.56
C LEU A 248 -0.37 -26.00 10.98
N SER A 249 -1.05 -25.65 9.91
CA SER A 249 -1.02 -24.30 9.32
C SER A 249 -1.52 -23.25 10.29
N ALA A 250 -2.59 -23.52 11.02
CA ALA A 250 -3.09 -22.63 12.07
C ALA A 250 -2.07 -22.46 13.22
N LYS A 251 -1.39 -23.53 13.64
CA LYS A 251 -0.30 -23.43 14.63
C LYS A 251 0.87 -22.59 14.14
N PHE A 252 1.19 -22.66 12.86
CA PHE A 252 2.24 -21.78 12.28
C PHE A 252 1.79 -20.32 12.30
N ILE A 253 0.53 -20.03 11.93
CA ILE A 253 -0.02 -18.68 12.03
C ILE A 253 0.05 -18.17 13.48
N ASP A 254 -0.33 -18.99 14.46
CA ASP A 254 -0.25 -18.62 15.88
C ASP A 254 1.20 -18.34 16.32
N TYR A 255 2.16 -19.14 15.83
CA TYR A 255 3.58 -18.91 16.10
C TYR A 255 4.06 -17.57 15.54
N VAL A 256 3.72 -17.21 14.30
CA VAL A 256 4.15 -15.92 13.73
C VAL A 256 3.46 -14.72 14.39
N LEU A 257 2.31 -14.92 15.04
CA LEU A 257 1.63 -13.92 15.86
C LEU A 257 2.08 -13.89 17.32
N SER A 258 3.04 -14.74 17.73
CA SER A 258 3.59 -14.71 19.07
C SER A 258 4.38 -13.44 19.35
N ASP A 259 4.42 -13.02 20.61
CA ASP A 259 5.08 -11.77 21.02
C ASP A 259 6.56 -11.75 20.62
N ASP A 260 7.26 -12.89 20.72
CA ASP A 260 8.68 -13.00 20.37
C ASP A 260 8.89 -12.75 18.86
N VAL A 261 8.07 -13.38 17.99
CA VAL A 261 8.18 -13.19 16.53
C VAL A 261 7.78 -11.78 16.14
N GLN A 262 6.72 -11.24 16.74
CA GLN A 262 6.25 -9.88 16.45
C GLN A 262 7.30 -8.83 16.88
N ASN A 263 7.92 -8.97 18.05
CA ASN A 263 9.00 -8.08 18.48
C ASN A 263 10.27 -8.23 17.61
N PHE A 264 10.60 -9.46 17.21
CA PHE A 264 11.68 -9.71 16.25
C PHE A 264 11.42 -9.00 14.91
N LEU A 265 10.23 -9.11 14.37
CA LEU A 265 9.83 -8.46 13.11
C LEU A 265 10.00 -6.93 13.21
N GLY A 266 9.53 -6.31 14.30
CA GLY A 266 9.68 -4.88 14.51
C GLY A 266 11.15 -4.43 14.57
N ASN A 267 12.00 -5.19 15.25
CA ASN A 267 13.44 -4.89 15.31
C ASN A 267 14.17 -5.19 13.98
N ALA A 268 13.60 -6.01 13.11
CA ALA A 268 14.13 -6.27 11.76
C ALA A 268 13.71 -5.23 10.71
N GLY A 269 12.91 -4.22 11.10
CA GLY A 269 12.46 -3.14 10.22
C GLY A 269 11.11 -3.38 9.56
N GLY A 270 10.33 -4.36 10.03
CA GLY A 270 8.92 -4.55 9.68
C GLY A 270 7.97 -3.81 10.61
N ILE A 271 6.68 -3.83 10.29
CA ILE A 271 5.61 -3.32 11.15
C ILE A 271 4.82 -4.52 11.66
N PRO A 272 5.02 -4.96 12.90
CA PRO A 272 4.23 -6.04 13.47
C PRO A 272 2.79 -5.60 13.74
N VAL A 273 1.85 -6.53 13.67
CA VAL A 273 0.43 -6.23 13.99
C VAL A 273 0.14 -6.30 15.49
N ALA A 274 1.03 -6.87 16.28
CA ALA A 274 0.82 -7.14 17.72
C ALA A 274 2.11 -7.07 18.55
N ALA A 275 3.08 -6.19 18.22
CA ALA A 275 4.29 -6.05 19.02
C ALA A 275 4.09 -5.13 20.22
N ASP A 276 4.92 -5.35 21.24
CA ASP A 276 5.16 -4.39 22.30
C ASP A 276 6.22 -3.38 21.83
N THR A 277 5.81 -2.16 21.50
CA THR A 277 6.69 -1.10 20.98
C THR A 277 7.80 -0.71 21.96
N SER A 278 7.65 -0.99 23.26
CA SER A 278 8.70 -0.76 24.25
C SER A 278 9.94 -1.67 24.03
N LYS A 279 9.76 -2.78 23.33
CA LYS A 279 10.82 -3.75 22.99
C LYS A 279 11.47 -3.50 21.62
N ILE A 280 11.03 -2.48 20.90
CA ILE A 280 11.64 -2.07 19.63
C ILE A 280 12.79 -1.11 19.92
N THR A 281 14.01 -1.52 19.58
CA THR A 281 15.25 -0.82 19.96
C THR A 281 15.78 0.11 18.87
N ASP A 282 15.53 -0.19 17.59
CA ASP A 282 15.89 0.69 16.48
C ASP A 282 14.96 1.91 16.42
N ALA A 283 15.54 3.11 16.52
CA ALA A 283 14.76 4.35 16.61
C ALA A 283 13.95 4.64 15.35
N LYS A 284 14.47 4.33 14.15
CA LYS A 284 13.77 4.54 12.88
C LYS A 284 12.62 3.54 12.72
N SER A 285 12.83 2.29 13.10
CA SER A 285 11.79 1.25 13.11
C SER A 285 10.69 1.58 14.12
N LYS A 286 11.05 2.02 15.31
CA LYS A 286 10.09 2.44 16.34
C LYS A 286 9.22 3.62 15.87
N ALA A 287 9.83 4.67 15.33
CA ALA A 287 9.11 5.83 14.79
C ALA A 287 8.16 5.44 13.66
N MET A 288 8.57 4.53 12.78
CA MET A 288 7.72 4.01 11.71
C MET A 288 6.49 3.26 12.26
N ILE A 289 6.68 2.39 13.25
CA ILE A 289 5.59 1.64 13.88
C ILE A 289 4.62 2.59 14.58
N GLU A 290 5.13 3.57 15.34
CA GLU A 290 4.32 4.56 16.04
C GLU A 290 3.52 5.45 15.05
N GLU A 291 4.12 5.81 13.90
CA GLU A 291 3.41 6.55 12.85
C GLU A 291 2.28 5.71 12.25
N TYR A 292 2.55 4.44 11.89
CA TYR A 292 1.53 3.52 11.39
C TYR A 292 0.37 3.39 12.38
N ASP A 293 0.67 3.13 13.65
CA ASP A 293 -0.31 2.93 14.70
C ASP A 293 -1.21 4.16 14.88
N SER A 294 -0.66 5.38 14.71
CA SER A 294 -1.44 6.60 14.81
C SER A 294 -2.52 6.69 13.73
N TYR A 295 -2.19 6.34 12.46
CA TYR A 295 -3.16 6.27 11.38
C TYR A 295 -4.14 5.10 11.54
N ALA A 296 -3.64 3.92 11.89
CA ALA A 296 -4.47 2.73 12.05
C ALA A 296 -5.50 2.87 13.17
N LYS A 297 -5.09 3.44 14.32
CA LYS A 297 -5.97 3.69 15.47
C LYS A 297 -7.11 4.64 15.14
N ASP A 298 -6.85 5.66 14.35
CA ASP A 298 -7.84 6.66 13.96
C ASP A 298 -8.68 6.24 12.74
N GLY A 299 -8.49 5.01 12.23
CA GLY A 299 -9.16 4.53 11.02
C GLY A 299 -8.76 5.27 9.75
N LYS A 300 -7.54 5.82 9.71
CA LYS A 300 -7.03 6.68 8.62
C LYS A 300 -6.06 5.94 7.69
N LEU A 301 -6.39 4.71 7.33
CA LEU A 301 -5.69 3.94 6.30
C LEU A 301 -6.57 3.84 5.06
N SER A 302 -6.04 4.18 3.89
CA SER A 302 -6.82 4.25 2.64
C SER A 302 -6.73 2.99 1.80
N TYR A 303 -5.99 1.98 2.24
CA TYR A 303 -5.65 0.79 1.45
C TYR A 303 -4.90 1.16 0.15
N TYR A 304 -4.83 0.24 -0.80
CA TYR A 304 -4.24 0.48 -2.12
C TYR A 304 -5.35 0.59 -3.17
N PRO A 305 -5.16 1.37 -4.26
CA PRO A 305 -6.24 1.67 -5.20
C PRO A 305 -6.74 0.45 -5.97
N ASP A 306 -5.90 -0.55 -6.15
CA ASP A 306 -6.17 -1.78 -6.89
C ASP A 306 -6.89 -2.86 -6.07
N TYR A 307 -7.13 -2.63 -4.77
CA TYR A 307 -7.84 -3.61 -3.94
C TYR A 307 -9.32 -3.74 -4.29
N ALA A 308 -9.90 -2.70 -4.86
CA ALA A 308 -11.31 -2.68 -5.21
C ALA A 308 -11.70 -3.81 -6.19
N ALA A 309 -10.88 -4.08 -7.23
CA ALA A 309 -11.19 -5.13 -8.21
C ALA A 309 -9.91 -5.68 -8.86
N SER A 310 -9.94 -6.94 -9.29
CA SER A 310 -8.77 -7.65 -9.82
C SER A 310 -8.17 -7.04 -11.09
N ASN A 311 -8.99 -6.44 -11.94
CA ASN A 311 -8.54 -5.81 -13.18
C ASN A 311 -7.81 -4.48 -12.96
N LEU A 312 -7.91 -3.87 -11.78
CA LEU A 312 -7.27 -2.59 -11.45
C LEU A 312 -5.77 -2.74 -11.22
N THR A 313 -5.31 -3.91 -10.80
CA THR A 313 -3.88 -4.18 -10.55
C THR A 313 -3.00 -3.88 -11.75
N ASP A 314 -3.46 -4.23 -12.96
CA ASP A 314 -2.74 -3.95 -14.20
C ASP A 314 -3.21 -2.65 -14.87
N ALA A 315 -4.51 -2.35 -14.79
CA ALA A 315 -5.09 -1.23 -15.52
C ALA A 315 -4.63 0.13 -14.99
N VAL A 316 -4.58 0.32 -13.67
CA VAL A 316 -4.23 1.63 -13.10
C VAL A 316 -2.76 2.00 -13.37
N PRO A 317 -1.77 1.12 -13.13
CA PRO A 317 -0.38 1.42 -13.51
C PRO A 317 -0.22 1.70 -14.99
N ALA A 318 -0.89 0.95 -15.88
CA ALA A 318 -0.82 1.17 -17.32
C ALA A 318 -1.32 2.57 -17.74
N GLU A 319 -2.39 3.08 -17.12
CA GLU A 319 -2.89 4.43 -17.39
C GLU A 319 -1.87 5.51 -16.98
N PHE A 320 -1.19 5.32 -15.84
CA PHE A 320 -0.15 6.25 -15.42
C PHE A 320 1.12 6.16 -16.27
N GLN A 321 1.46 4.98 -16.79
CA GLN A 321 2.55 4.83 -17.76
C GLN A 321 2.27 5.65 -19.03
N GLU A 322 1.03 5.64 -19.54
CA GLU A 322 0.61 6.44 -20.68
C GLU A 322 0.64 7.95 -20.39
N LEU A 323 0.29 8.36 -19.15
CA LEU A 323 0.41 9.76 -18.72
C LEU A 323 1.88 10.20 -18.71
N VAL A 324 2.77 9.38 -18.15
CA VAL A 324 4.22 9.66 -18.08
C VAL A 324 4.83 9.73 -19.48
N ASN A 325 4.41 8.86 -20.39
CA ASN A 325 4.79 8.90 -21.81
C ASN A 325 4.27 10.13 -22.54
N GLY A 326 3.27 10.83 -22.01
CA GLY A 326 2.62 11.96 -22.66
C GLY A 326 1.63 11.57 -23.76
N THR A 327 1.25 10.30 -23.85
CA THR A 327 0.28 9.77 -24.82
C THR A 327 -1.16 9.96 -24.38
N LYS A 328 -1.39 10.15 -23.07
CA LYS A 328 -2.71 10.46 -22.49
C LYS A 328 -2.69 11.75 -21.68
N LYS A 329 -3.82 12.42 -21.62
CA LYS A 329 -4.06 13.58 -20.76
C LYS A 329 -4.68 13.13 -19.43
N PRO A 330 -4.58 13.93 -18.36
CA PRO A 330 -5.17 13.61 -17.06
C PRO A 330 -6.63 13.17 -17.09
N ALA A 331 -7.44 13.84 -17.91
CA ALA A 331 -8.87 13.51 -18.02
C ALA A 331 -9.11 12.15 -18.67
N ASP A 332 -8.30 11.77 -19.67
CA ASP A 332 -8.41 10.48 -20.35
C ASP A 332 -7.97 9.33 -19.41
N VAL A 333 -6.90 9.54 -18.62
CA VAL A 333 -6.46 8.59 -17.59
C VAL A 333 -7.57 8.32 -16.60
N LEU A 334 -8.17 9.38 -16.03
CA LEU A 334 -9.24 9.22 -15.05
C LEU A 334 -10.49 8.56 -15.63
N LYS A 335 -10.86 8.91 -16.87
CA LYS A 335 -11.97 8.28 -17.59
C LYS A 335 -11.73 6.77 -17.77
N ASN A 336 -10.53 6.38 -18.19
CA ASN A 336 -10.21 4.98 -18.41
C ASN A 336 -10.16 4.18 -17.09
N ILE A 337 -9.63 4.77 -16.03
CA ILE A 337 -9.69 4.16 -14.69
C ILE A 337 -11.13 3.96 -14.25
N HIS A 338 -12.02 4.94 -14.48
CA HIS A 338 -13.45 4.84 -14.20
C HIS A 338 -14.08 3.64 -14.93
N GLU A 339 -13.90 3.55 -16.24
CA GLU A 339 -14.45 2.44 -17.04
C GLU A 339 -13.94 1.07 -16.56
N LYS A 340 -12.67 0.99 -16.15
CA LYS A 340 -12.09 -0.24 -15.59
C LYS A 340 -12.63 -0.56 -14.20
N TYR A 341 -12.81 0.46 -13.37
CA TYR A 341 -13.39 0.31 -12.04
C TYR A 341 -14.82 -0.24 -12.14
N ASP A 342 -15.68 0.37 -12.97
CA ASP A 342 -17.06 -0.07 -13.16
C ASP A 342 -17.12 -1.53 -13.64
N THR A 343 -16.31 -1.87 -14.66
CA THR A 343 -16.22 -3.27 -15.14
C THR A 343 -15.78 -4.22 -14.03
N GLY A 344 -14.79 -3.84 -13.24
CA GLY A 344 -14.28 -4.65 -12.14
C GLY A 344 -15.31 -4.87 -11.03
N VAL A 345 -16.09 -3.83 -10.69
CA VAL A 345 -17.18 -3.90 -9.71
C VAL A 345 -18.32 -4.82 -10.22
N GLU A 346 -18.67 -4.70 -11.51
CA GLU A 346 -19.67 -5.58 -12.14
C GLU A 346 -19.21 -7.06 -12.10
N ASP A 347 -17.95 -7.32 -12.40
CA ASP A 347 -17.35 -8.66 -12.39
C ASP A 347 -17.34 -9.28 -10.97
N MET A 348 -17.28 -8.45 -9.93
CA MET A 348 -17.45 -8.90 -8.53
C MET A 348 -18.89 -9.24 -8.15
N GLY A 349 -19.86 -9.05 -9.07
CA GLY A 349 -21.29 -9.32 -8.83
C GLY A 349 -21.97 -8.29 -7.93
N VAL A 350 -21.31 -7.18 -7.65
CA VAL A 350 -21.87 -6.05 -6.89
C VAL A 350 -22.69 -5.21 -7.87
N LYS A 351 -24.00 -5.12 -7.66
CA LYS A 351 -24.84 -4.21 -8.44
C LYS A 351 -24.56 -2.78 -7.99
N ASN A 352 -24.14 -1.94 -8.90
CA ASN A 352 -24.22 -0.49 -8.71
C ASN A 352 -25.70 -0.14 -8.47
N ASN A 353 -26.03 0.27 -7.25
CA ASN A 353 -27.38 0.72 -6.89
C ASN A 353 -27.64 2.13 -7.40
#